data_3362ea6f6d184b2728f09fa3c36f5ca7
#
_entry.id   3362ea6f6d184b2728f09fa3c36f5ca7
#
_cell.length_a   1.000
_cell.length_b   1.000
_cell.length_c   1.000
_cell.angle_alpha   90.00
_cell.angle_beta   90.00
_cell.angle_gamma   90.00
#
_symmetry.space_group_name_H-M   'P 1'
#
loop_
_entity.id
_entity.type
_entity.pdbx_description
1 polymer ?
#
loop_
_entity_poly.entity_id
_entity_poly.type
_entity_poly.pdbx_seq_one_letter_code
_entity_poly.pdbx_strand_id
1 'polypeptide(L)'
;MNLNSIPAFQDNYIWVLSQDDGKCLIVDPGEAAPILAAIAENNWQPQAILLTHHHHDHVGGVKELTQKFPGLVVYGPQETQDKGATHIVKEGDTVDVLGCEFSVIATPGHTLGHVCFFSDPYLFSGDTLFSGGCGRLFEGSPEQMYQSLQKLQALPDHTVVCCAHEYTLANVKFALSVLPHDRAINEYYKEVNELRAKKQKTLPVILKNERRSNVFLRTDDHDLIEEISKETNLQQPEQRFAWLRSKKDNF
;
A
#
# COMPACT_ATOMS: atom_id res chain seq x y z
N MET A 1 -6.62 8.27 -17.79
CA MET A 1 -5.77 7.30 -17.09
C MET A 1 -6.58 6.09 -16.68
N ASN A 2 -6.08 4.89 -16.97
CA ASN A 2 -6.71 3.63 -16.60
C ASN A 2 -5.84 2.95 -15.53
N LEU A 3 -6.43 2.63 -14.37
CA LEU A 3 -5.77 1.92 -13.29
C LEU A 3 -5.99 0.41 -13.44
N ASN A 4 -4.91 -0.35 -13.46
CA ASN A 4 -4.93 -1.79 -13.59
C ASN A 4 -4.14 -2.44 -12.44
N SER A 5 -4.58 -3.61 -11.99
CA SER A 5 -3.87 -4.44 -11.03
C SER A 5 -3.51 -5.77 -11.67
N ILE A 6 -2.25 -6.12 -11.71
CA ILE A 6 -1.75 -7.38 -12.27
C ILE A 6 -1.40 -8.28 -11.09
N PRO A 7 -2.10 -9.42 -10.92
CA PRO A 7 -1.76 -10.37 -9.86
C PRO A 7 -0.34 -10.94 -10.06
N ALA A 8 0.40 -11.02 -8.97
CA ALA A 8 1.74 -11.59 -8.90
C ALA A 8 1.88 -12.42 -7.62
N PHE A 9 2.77 -13.41 -7.62
CA PHE A 9 2.94 -14.35 -6.51
C PHE A 9 1.60 -14.95 -6.03
N GLN A 10 1.35 -14.96 -4.71
CA GLN A 10 0.12 -15.49 -4.11
C GLN A 10 -0.93 -14.41 -3.84
N ASP A 11 -0.49 -13.20 -3.48
CA ASP A 11 -1.36 -12.13 -2.99
C ASP A 11 -0.89 -10.71 -3.36
N ASN A 12 0.21 -10.57 -4.13
CA ASN A 12 0.69 -9.27 -4.58
C ASN A 12 -0.10 -8.71 -5.76
N TYR A 13 -0.14 -7.40 -5.86
CA TYR A 13 -0.58 -6.68 -7.05
C TYR A 13 0.54 -5.76 -7.55
N ILE A 14 0.92 -5.95 -8.82
CA ILE A 14 1.69 -4.95 -9.57
C ILE A 14 0.67 -3.93 -10.11
N TRP A 15 0.81 -2.67 -9.71
CA TRP A 15 -0.10 -1.63 -10.21
C TRP A 15 0.40 -1.02 -11.51
N VAL A 16 -0.52 -0.73 -12.41
CA VAL A 16 -0.22 -0.09 -13.68
C VAL A 16 -1.20 1.05 -13.92
N LEU A 17 -0.67 2.26 -14.16
CA LEU A 17 -1.43 3.35 -14.75
C LEU A 17 -1.12 3.41 -16.24
N SER A 18 -2.15 3.35 -17.09
CA SER A 18 -1.99 3.42 -18.53
C SER A 18 -2.81 4.54 -19.16
N GLN A 19 -2.29 5.09 -20.27
CA GLN A 19 -2.97 6.04 -21.13
C GLN A 19 -3.59 5.32 -22.34
N ASP A 20 -4.50 5.99 -23.03
CA ASP A 20 -5.17 5.42 -24.21
C ASP A 20 -4.21 5.22 -25.40
N ASP A 21 -3.06 5.91 -25.42
CA ASP A 21 -1.98 5.71 -26.39
C ASP A 21 -1.05 4.51 -26.06
N GLY A 22 -1.34 3.81 -24.96
CA GLY A 22 -0.60 2.63 -24.49
C GLY A 22 0.58 2.95 -23.58
N LYS A 23 0.97 4.20 -23.38
CA LYS A 23 2.02 4.53 -22.41
C LYS A 23 1.60 4.16 -21.01
N CYS A 24 2.51 3.59 -20.21
CA CYS A 24 2.18 3.16 -18.87
C CYS A 24 3.29 3.37 -17.86
N LEU A 25 2.88 3.51 -16.61
CA LEU A 25 3.69 3.53 -15.40
C LEU A 25 3.44 2.23 -14.64
N ILE A 26 4.50 1.57 -14.17
CA ILE A 26 4.46 0.32 -13.42
C ILE A 26 4.90 0.60 -11.98
N VAL A 27 4.22 0.03 -11.00
CA VAL A 27 4.57 0.18 -9.58
C VAL A 27 4.82 -1.19 -8.96
N ASP A 28 5.95 -1.32 -8.29
CA ASP A 28 6.37 -2.50 -7.54
C ASP A 28 6.29 -3.82 -8.34
N PRO A 29 6.99 -3.95 -9.48
CA PRO A 29 7.00 -5.17 -10.27
C PRO A 29 7.83 -6.28 -9.61
N GLY A 30 7.26 -6.97 -8.62
CA GLY A 30 7.93 -8.06 -7.91
C GLY A 30 8.28 -9.27 -8.80
N GLU A 31 7.46 -9.52 -9.83
CA GLU A 31 7.70 -10.54 -10.85
C GLU A 31 7.65 -9.93 -12.25
N ALA A 32 8.58 -10.31 -13.13
CA ALA A 32 8.57 -9.83 -14.52
C ALA A 32 7.53 -10.53 -15.39
N ALA A 33 7.33 -11.84 -15.23
CA ALA A 33 6.50 -12.62 -16.12
C ALA A 33 5.04 -12.13 -16.24
N PRO A 34 4.30 -11.89 -15.15
CA PRO A 34 2.90 -11.45 -15.25
C PRO A 34 2.79 -10.04 -15.87
N ILE A 35 3.69 -9.11 -15.53
CA ILE A 35 3.66 -7.76 -16.11
C ILE A 35 4.07 -7.77 -17.59
N LEU A 36 5.04 -8.58 -18.01
CA LEU A 36 5.43 -8.73 -19.42
C LEU A 36 4.29 -9.30 -20.26
N ALA A 37 3.54 -10.27 -19.72
CA ALA A 37 2.35 -10.80 -20.38
C ALA A 37 1.27 -9.71 -20.55
N ALA A 38 0.99 -8.94 -19.50
CA ALA A 38 0.02 -7.84 -19.55
C ALA A 38 0.45 -6.73 -20.51
N ILE A 39 1.74 -6.38 -20.56
CA ILE A 39 2.30 -5.43 -21.53
C ILE A 39 2.04 -5.88 -22.96
N ALA A 40 2.30 -7.16 -23.26
CA ALA A 40 2.10 -7.71 -24.60
C ALA A 40 0.60 -7.77 -24.98
N GLU A 41 -0.26 -8.18 -24.06
CA GLU A 41 -1.71 -8.29 -24.29
C GLU A 41 -2.37 -6.94 -24.55
N ASN A 42 -1.95 -5.90 -23.81
CA ASN A 42 -2.55 -4.56 -23.87
C ASN A 42 -1.78 -3.61 -24.81
N ASN A 43 -0.70 -4.06 -25.46
CA ASN A 43 0.20 -3.24 -26.26
C ASN A 43 0.76 -2.03 -25.48
N TRP A 44 1.06 -2.23 -24.19
CA TRP A 44 1.58 -1.17 -23.35
C TRP A 44 3.05 -0.82 -23.66
N GLN A 45 3.40 0.43 -23.42
CA GLN A 45 4.73 1.01 -23.61
C GLN A 45 5.22 1.58 -22.28
N PRO A 46 5.94 0.81 -21.45
CA PRO A 46 6.42 1.27 -20.15
C PRO A 46 7.30 2.51 -20.25
N GLN A 47 6.97 3.55 -19.48
CA GLN A 47 7.72 4.81 -19.45
C GLN A 47 8.57 4.91 -18.19
N ALA A 48 8.08 4.39 -17.05
CA ALA A 48 8.81 4.38 -15.81
C ALA A 48 8.34 3.24 -14.89
N ILE A 49 9.16 2.95 -13.90
CA ILE A 49 8.83 2.12 -12.73
C ILE A 49 8.93 2.99 -11.47
N LEU A 50 7.97 2.86 -10.56
CA LEU A 50 8.07 3.36 -9.19
C LEU A 50 8.28 2.19 -8.23
N LEU A 51 9.24 2.32 -7.33
CA LEU A 51 9.52 1.34 -6.27
C LEU A 51 9.25 1.97 -4.92
N THR A 52 8.44 1.31 -4.09
CA THR A 52 8.11 1.81 -2.76
C THR A 52 9.17 1.47 -1.74
N HIS A 53 9.76 0.28 -1.80
CA HIS A 53 10.79 -0.22 -0.89
C HIS A 53 11.57 -1.41 -1.49
N HIS A 54 12.53 -1.97 -0.73
CA HIS A 54 13.53 -2.90 -1.26
C HIS A 54 13.17 -4.40 -1.22
N HIS A 55 12.03 -4.79 -0.68
CA HIS A 55 11.67 -6.21 -0.56
C HIS A 55 11.53 -6.87 -1.94
N HIS A 56 11.91 -8.15 -2.00
CA HIS A 56 12.03 -8.88 -3.27
C HIS A 56 10.73 -8.93 -4.06
N ASP A 57 9.61 -9.09 -3.38
CA ASP A 57 8.28 -9.16 -3.98
C ASP A 57 7.75 -7.81 -4.52
N HIS A 58 8.55 -6.73 -4.40
CA HIS A 58 8.31 -5.41 -5.02
C HIS A 58 9.34 -5.07 -6.10
N VAL A 59 10.55 -5.65 -6.03
CA VAL A 59 11.65 -5.26 -6.93
C VAL A 59 12.16 -6.39 -7.83
N GLY A 60 11.73 -7.64 -7.59
CA GLY A 60 12.32 -8.82 -8.23
C GLY A 60 12.23 -8.84 -9.76
N GLY A 61 11.21 -8.21 -10.35
CA GLY A 61 11.02 -8.10 -11.79
C GLY A 61 11.80 -6.96 -12.47
N VAL A 62 12.32 -6.00 -11.70
CA VAL A 62 12.94 -4.75 -12.23
C VAL A 62 14.06 -5.05 -13.21
N LYS A 63 14.98 -5.96 -12.86
CA LYS A 63 16.14 -6.30 -13.70
C LYS A 63 15.73 -6.81 -15.08
N GLU A 64 14.76 -7.70 -15.15
CA GLU A 64 14.29 -8.26 -16.42
C GLU A 64 13.54 -7.21 -17.24
N LEU A 65 12.71 -6.37 -16.60
CA LEU A 65 12.00 -5.29 -17.27
C LEU A 65 12.96 -4.27 -17.88
N THR A 66 13.99 -3.83 -17.13
CA THR A 66 14.98 -2.87 -17.64
C THR A 66 15.86 -3.45 -18.75
N GLN A 67 16.10 -4.75 -18.77
CA GLN A 67 16.76 -5.44 -19.89
C GLN A 67 15.85 -5.50 -21.13
N LYS A 68 14.57 -5.75 -20.94
CA LYS A 68 13.58 -5.83 -22.03
C LYS A 68 13.24 -4.46 -22.63
N PHE A 69 13.24 -3.42 -21.83
CA PHE A 69 12.94 -2.05 -22.20
C PHE A 69 14.13 -1.12 -21.87
N PRO A 70 15.18 -1.09 -22.73
CA PRO A 70 16.35 -0.24 -22.51
C PRO A 70 15.94 1.24 -22.42
N GLY A 71 16.43 1.92 -21.38
CA GLY A 71 16.09 3.32 -21.13
C GLY A 71 14.88 3.53 -20.21
N LEU A 72 14.25 2.44 -19.72
CA LEU A 72 13.19 2.53 -18.73
C LEU A 72 13.72 3.15 -17.43
N VAL A 73 13.13 4.25 -17.01
CA VAL A 73 13.52 4.97 -15.80
C VAL A 73 12.91 4.28 -14.58
N VAL A 74 13.71 4.10 -13.54
CA VAL A 74 13.26 3.48 -12.28
C VAL A 74 13.47 4.46 -11.13
N TYR A 75 12.38 4.94 -10.55
CA TYR A 75 12.37 5.78 -9.35
C TYR A 75 12.17 4.93 -8.11
N GLY A 76 12.91 5.21 -7.06
CA GLY A 76 12.72 4.53 -5.78
C GLY A 76 13.58 5.14 -4.67
N PRO A 77 13.32 4.79 -3.40
CA PRO A 77 14.11 5.31 -2.29
C PRO A 77 15.54 4.76 -2.30
N GLN A 78 16.42 5.35 -1.47
CA GLN A 78 17.84 4.98 -1.38
C GLN A 78 18.05 3.47 -1.20
N GLU A 79 17.18 2.79 -0.47
CA GLU A 79 17.28 1.34 -0.21
C GLU A 79 17.03 0.46 -1.45
N THR A 80 16.52 1.05 -2.55
CA THR A 80 16.30 0.34 -3.82
C THR A 80 17.40 0.58 -4.85
N GLN A 81 18.47 1.29 -4.50
CA GLN A 81 19.56 1.62 -5.41
C GLN A 81 20.22 0.37 -6.01
N ASP A 82 20.51 -0.62 -5.19
CA ASP A 82 21.08 -1.91 -5.60
C ASP A 82 20.04 -2.88 -6.20
N LYS A 83 18.76 -2.50 -6.20
CA LYS A 83 17.63 -3.23 -6.79
C LYS A 83 17.24 -2.73 -8.18
N GLY A 84 17.95 -1.73 -8.69
CA GLY A 84 17.76 -1.20 -10.04
C GLY A 84 17.16 0.19 -10.13
N ALA A 85 16.93 0.89 -9.00
CA ALA A 85 16.54 2.29 -9.02
C ALA A 85 17.63 3.14 -9.68
N THR A 86 17.28 3.86 -10.75
CA THR A 86 18.18 4.75 -11.49
C THR A 86 18.08 6.19 -11.00
N HIS A 87 16.95 6.53 -10.38
CA HIS A 87 16.66 7.85 -9.81
C HIS A 87 16.21 7.67 -8.37
N ILE A 88 17.05 8.15 -7.46
CA ILE A 88 16.75 8.06 -6.01
C ILE A 88 15.84 9.21 -5.62
N VAL A 89 14.76 8.87 -4.92
CA VAL A 89 13.76 9.81 -4.42
C VAL A 89 13.65 9.75 -2.90
N LYS A 90 13.17 10.84 -2.30
CA LYS A 90 13.00 11.02 -0.85
C LYS A 90 11.78 11.88 -0.54
N GLU A 91 11.49 12.06 0.73
CA GLU A 91 10.42 12.97 1.22
C GLU A 91 10.44 14.33 0.53
N GLY A 92 9.29 14.73 0.00
CA GLY A 92 9.06 16.03 -0.62
C GLY A 92 9.52 16.15 -2.07
N ASP A 93 10.18 15.12 -2.63
CA ASP A 93 10.47 15.08 -4.06
C ASP A 93 9.19 14.88 -4.87
N THR A 94 9.25 15.25 -6.15
CA THR A 94 8.19 14.97 -7.13
C THR A 94 8.74 14.19 -8.31
N VAL A 95 7.91 13.32 -8.86
CA VAL A 95 8.20 12.51 -10.05
C VAL A 95 7.15 12.79 -11.11
N ASP A 96 7.58 13.32 -12.25
CA ASP A 96 6.70 13.59 -13.40
C ASP A 96 6.71 12.42 -14.37
N VAL A 97 5.60 11.69 -14.46
CA VAL A 97 5.42 10.56 -15.39
C VAL A 97 4.00 10.57 -15.97
N LEU A 98 3.90 10.34 -17.26
CA LEU A 98 2.61 10.31 -18.00
C LEU A 98 1.82 11.62 -17.91
N GLY A 99 2.50 12.76 -17.63
CA GLY A 99 1.84 14.05 -17.41
C GLY A 99 1.16 14.16 -16.04
N CYS A 100 1.46 13.24 -15.11
CA CYS A 100 1.04 13.30 -13.72
C CYS A 100 2.25 13.59 -12.84
N GLU A 101 2.07 14.48 -11.88
CA GLU A 101 3.03 14.76 -10.82
C GLU A 101 2.74 13.85 -9.61
N PHE A 102 3.71 13.02 -9.24
CA PHE A 102 3.65 12.16 -8.06
C PHE A 102 4.49 12.77 -6.94
N SER A 103 3.84 13.18 -5.86
CA SER A 103 4.52 13.54 -4.62
C SER A 103 5.08 12.30 -3.93
N VAL A 104 6.33 12.37 -3.48
CA VAL A 104 6.99 11.31 -2.71
C VAL A 104 6.80 11.58 -1.22
N ILE A 105 6.20 10.64 -0.53
CA ILE A 105 5.91 10.69 0.91
C ILE A 105 6.73 9.60 1.60
N ALA A 106 7.73 9.96 2.39
CA ALA A 106 8.47 8.98 3.19
C ALA A 106 7.58 8.40 4.29
N THR A 107 7.51 7.09 4.33
CA THR A 107 6.66 6.32 5.23
C THR A 107 7.46 5.20 5.93
N PRO A 108 8.48 5.56 6.75
CA PRO A 108 9.25 4.58 7.49
C PRO A 108 8.38 3.78 8.46
N GLY A 109 8.70 2.51 8.61
CA GLY A 109 7.98 1.58 9.49
C GLY A 109 8.15 0.14 9.04
N HIS A 110 7.59 -0.23 7.90
CA HIS A 110 7.77 -1.55 7.30
C HIS A 110 9.25 -1.79 6.93
N THR A 111 9.82 -0.88 6.14
CA THR A 111 11.26 -0.67 6.02
C THR A 111 11.62 0.74 6.49
N LEU A 112 12.90 1.04 6.71
CA LEU A 112 13.33 2.38 7.11
C LEU A 112 13.27 3.40 5.98
N GLY A 113 13.49 2.95 4.75
CA GLY A 113 13.51 3.81 3.56
C GLY A 113 12.20 3.84 2.77
N HIS A 114 11.14 3.15 3.23
CA HIS A 114 9.88 3.05 2.51
C HIS A 114 9.30 4.42 2.11
N VAL A 115 8.81 4.52 0.87
CA VAL A 115 8.09 5.69 0.36
C VAL A 115 6.75 5.29 -0.25
N CYS A 116 5.78 6.20 -0.19
CA CYS A 116 4.55 6.13 -0.96
C CYS A 116 4.58 7.19 -2.07
N PHE A 117 3.85 6.94 -3.16
CA PHE A 117 3.69 7.89 -4.25
C PHE A 117 2.24 8.33 -4.36
N PHE A 118 2.00 9.63 -4.30
CA PHE A 118 0.66 10.20 -4.39
C PHE A 118 0.53 11.15 -5.58
N SER A 119 -0.45 10.88 -6.43
CA SER A 119 -0.94 11.80 -7.48
C SER A 119 -2.47 11.69 -7.50
N ASP A 120 -3.17 12.77 -7.22
CA ASP A 120 -4.63 12.75 -7.09
C ASP A 120 -5.31 12.10 -8.32
N PRO A 121 -6.16 11.07 -8.13
CA PRO A 121 -6.61 10.51 -6.85
C PRO A 121 -5.80 9.31 -6.32
N TYR A 122 -4.72 8.90 -6.95
CA TYR A 122 -4.02 7.62 -6.70
C TYR A 122 -2.96 7.72 -5.61
N LEU A 123 -2.99 6.80 -4.66
CA LEU A 123 -1.94 6.57 -3.67
C LEU A 123 -1.39 5.15 -3.82
N PHE A 124 -0.14 5.02 -4.26
CA PHE A 124 0.59 3.76 -4.21
C PHE A 124 1.28 3.65 -2.86
N SER A 125 0.68 2.89 -1.96
CA SER A 125 1.07 2.84 -0.54
C SER A 125 2.03 1.71 -0.21
N GLY A 126 2.38 0.86 -1.18
CA GLY A 126 3.24 -0.31 -0.94
C GLY A 126 2.77 -1.09 0.27
N ASP A 127 3.68 -1.27 1.23
CA ASP A 127 3.45 -2.01 2.47
C ASP A 127 3.32 -1.11 3.71
N THR A 128 2.90 0.13 3.53
CA THR A 128 2.58 1.02 4.66
C THR A 128 1.11 0.92 5.05
N LEU A 129 0.19 1.36 4.18
CA LEU A 129 -1.25 1.31 4.43
C LEU A 129 -1.87 0.20 3.59
N PHE A 130 -2.48 -0.77 4.24
CA PHE A 130 -3.31 -1.81 3.62
C PHE A 130 -4.79 -1.55 3.86
N SER A 131 -5.63 -2.17 3.05
CA SER A 131 -7.04 -2.18 3.34
C SER A 131 -7.32 -2.94 4.64
N GLY A 132 -7.97 -2.24 5.58
CA GLY A 132 -8.27 -2.72 6.92
C GLY A 132 -7.06 -2.93 7.83
N GLY A 133 -5.85 -2.50 7.42
CA GLY A 133 -4.63 -2.78 8.16
C GLY A 133 -3.43 -1.91 7.79
N CYS A 134 -2.27 -2.29 8.27
CA CYS A 134 -0.96 -1.70 7.94
C CYS A 134 0.13 -2.77 7.88
N GLY A 135 1.28 -2.42 7.30
CA GLY A 135 2.43 -3.30 7.18
C GLY A 135 3.00 -3.78 8.51
N ARG A 136 3.61 -4.96 8.48
CA ARG A 136 4.43 -5.46 9.59
C ARG A 136 5.70 -4.61 9.72
N LEU A 137 6.21 -4.46 10.93
CA LEU A 137 7.42 -3.71 11.22
C LEU A 137 8.63 -4.67 11.14
N PHE A 138 9.37 -4.63 10.04
CA PHE A 138 10.61 -5.41 9.93
C PHE A 138 11.84 -4.62 10.37
N GLU A 139 11.87 -3.31 10.11
CA GLU A 139 13.03 -2.46 10.36
C GLU A 139 12.70 -1.24 11.24
N GLY A 140 11.53 -0.65 11.06
CA GLY A 140 11.13 0.55 11.77
C GLY A 140 10.43 0.29 13.09
N SER A 141 10.09 1.39 13.78
CA SER A 141 9.39 1.35 15.06
C SER A 141 7.89 1.58 14.89
N PRO A 142 7.06 1.21 15.91
CA PRO A 142 5.63 1.54 15.93
C PRO A 142 5.36 3.03 15.80
N GLU A 143 6.17 3.88 16.43
CA GLU A 143 6.05 5.33 16.36
C GLU A 143 6.27 5.85 14.94
N GLN A 144 7.27 5.32 14.24
CA GLN A 144 7.54 5.67 12.84
C GLN A 144 6.36 5.30 11.94
N MET A 145 5.85 4.07 12.03
CA MET A 145 4.70 3.62 11.24
C MET A 145 3.45 4.43 11.58
N TYR A 146 3.21 4.73 12.84
CA TYR A 146 2.10 5.59 13.26
C TYR A 146 2.17 6.96 12.58
N GLN A 147 3.33 7.63 12.65
CA GLN A 147 3.53 8.93 11.98
C GLN A 147 3.37 8.83 10.45
N SER A 148 3.85 7.74 9.85
CA SER A 148 3.66 7.47 8.43
C SER A 148 2.18 7.36 8.06
N LEU A 149 1.40 6.62 8.83
CA LEU A 149 -0.04 6.50 8.62
C LEU A 149 -0.78 7.83 8.83
N GLN A 150 -0.33 8.69 9.77
CA GLN A 150 -0.91 10.02 9.95
C GLN A 150 -0.73 10.90 8.70
N LYS A 151 0.43 10.84 8.02
CA LYS A 151 0.64 11.53 6.75
C LYS A 151 -0.35 11.05 5.67
N LEU A 152 -0.49 9.73 5.53
CA LEU A 152 -1.41 9.15 4.52
C LEU A 152 -2.87 9.43 4.86
N GLN A 153 -3.23 9.40 6.15
CA GLN A 153 -4.57 9.71 6.61
C GLN A 153 -4.98 11.15 6.33
N ALA A 154 -4.04 12.08 6.20
CA ALA A 154 -4.31 13.49 5.91
C ALA A 154 -4.65 13.76 4.42
N LEU A 155 -4.47 12.79 3.52
CA LEU A 155 -4.80 12.92 2.10
C LEU A 155 -6.31 13.06 1.88
N PRO A 156 -6.78 13.51 0.69
CA PRO A 156 -8.21 13.69 0.40
C PRO A 156 -9.06 12.42 0.60
N ASP A 157 -10.31 12.57 1.00
CA ASP A 157 -11.27 11.47 1.23
C ASP A 157 -11.44 10.52 0.03
N HIS A 158 -11.38 11.08 -1.18
CA HIS A 158 -11.55 10.33 -2.43
C HIS A 158 -10.28 9.61 -2.90
N THR A 159 -9.19 9.67 -2.15
CA THR A 159 -7.93 9.01 -2.51
C THR A 159 -8.15 7.51 -2.71
N VAL A 160 -7.70 7.01 -3.85
CA VAL A 160 -7.73 5.61 -4.25
C VAL A 160 -6.46 4.94 -3.76
N VAL A 161 -6.57 4.15 -2.70
CA VAL A 161 -5.44 3.45 -2.08
C VAL A 161 -5.13 2.17 -2.85
N CYS A 162 -3.96 2.13 -3.46
CA CYS A 162 -3.41 1.03 -4.23
C CYS A 162 -2.29 0.36 -3.41
N CYS A 163 -2.65 -0.44 -2.42
CA CYS A 163 -1.69 -1.19 -1.62
C CYS A 163 -1.26 -2.48 -2.32
N ALA A 164 -0.10 -3.03 -1.92
CA ALA A 164 0.54 -4.09 -2.69
C ALA A 164 -0.06 -5.49 -2.50
N HIS A 165 -0.79 -5.76 -1.40
CA HIS A 165 -1.21 -7.10 -1.05
C HIS A 165 -2.71 -7.26 -0.80
N GLU A 166 -3.25 -8.42 -1.17
CA GLU A 166 -4.64 -8.84 -0.93
C GLU A 166 -4.83 -9.38 0.51
N TYR A 167 -4.46 -8.57 1.52
CA TYR A 167 -4.57 -8.94 2.93
C TYR A 167 -5.88 -8.54 3.58
N THR A 168 -6.79 -7.93 2.83
CA THR A 168 -8.01 -7.29 3.34
C THR A 168 -8.82 -8.20 4.25
N LEU A 169 -9.11 -9.43 3.84
CA LEU A 169 -9.91 -10.35 4.63
C LEU A 169 -9.27 -10.67 6.00
N ALA A 170 -7.96 -10.92 6.02
CA ALA A 170 -7.22 -11.19 7.26
C ALA A 170 -7.17 -9.95 8.17
N ASN A 171 -7.02 -8.78 7.57
CA ASN A 171 -6.98 -7.52 8.30
C ASN A 171 -8.34 -7.18 8.93
N VAL A 172 -9.43 -7.32 8.18
CA VAL A 172 -10.77 -7.04 8.69
C VAL A 172 -11.20 -8.06 9.74
N LYS A 173 -10.80 -9.33 9.64
CA LYS A 173 -10.98 -10.33 10.72
C LYS A 173 -10.29 -9.89 11.99
N PHE A 174 -9.07 -9.38 11.90
CA PHE A 174 -8.39 -8.82 13.07
C PHE A 174 -9.13 -7.61 13.63
N ALA A 175 -9.55 -6.67 12.77
CA ALA A 175 -10.32 -5.51 13.21
C ALA A 175 -11.61 -5.92 13.98
N LEU A 176 -12.33 -6.94 13.51
CA LEU A 176 -13.49 -7.51 14.21
C LEU A 176 -13.12 -8.15 15.54
N SER A 177 -11.94 -8.75 15.67
CA SER A 177 -11.50 -9.31 16.96
C SER A 177 -11.24 -8.24 18.01
N VAL A 178 -10.92 -7.01 17.56
CA VAL A 178 -10.71 -5.84 18.43
C VAL A 178 -12.02 -5.10 18.69
N LEU A 179 -12.83 -4.86 17.67
CA LEU A 179 -14.10 -4.12 17.73
C LEU A 179 -15.26 -4.96 17.17
N PRO A 180 -15.74 -6.00 17.91
CA PRO A 180 -16.70 -6.97 17.39
C PRO A 180 -18.09 -6.36 17.09
N HIS A 181 -18.42 -5.25 17.72
CA HIS A 181 -19.72 -4.59 17.57
C HIS A 181 -19.69 -3.34 16.68
N ASP A 182 -18.52 -2.98 16.12
CA ASP A 182 -18.42 -1.84 15.22
C ASP A 182 -19.16 -2.12 13.91
N ARG A 183 -20.11 -1.24 13.59
CA ARG A 183 -20.99 -1.42 12.45
C ARG A 183 -20.22 -1.34 11.12
N ALA A 184 -19.30 -0.38 10.97
CA ALA A 184 -18.58 -0.17 9.73
C ALA A 184 -17.65 -1.35 9.42
N ILE A 185 -16.97 -1.89 10.43
CA ILE A 185 -16.10 -3.06 10.30
C ILE A 185 -16.93 -4.31 9.97
N ASN A 186 -18.09 -4.49 10.61
CA ASN A 186 -18.99 -5.63 10.32
C ASN A 186 -19.55 -5.59 8.89
N GLU A 187 -19.98 -4.40 8.41
CA GLU A 187 -20.46 -4.22 7.05
C GLU A 187 -19.32 -4.52 6.04
N TYR A 188 -18.12 -3.99 6.29
CA TYR A 188 -16.97 -4.21 5.42
C TYR A 188 -16.51 -5.69 5.41
N TYR A 189 -16.53 -6.35 6.57
CA TYR A 189 -16.22 -7.80 6.62
C TYR A 189 -17.15 -8.63 5.74
N LYS A 190 -18.46 -8.34 5.74
CA LYS A 190 -19.44 -9.07 4.90
C LYS A 190 -19.12 -8.87 3.43
N GLU A 191 -18.88 -7.62 3.00
CA GLU A 191 -18.52 -7.29 1.61
C GLU A 191 -17.24 -8.03 1.17
N VAL A 192 -16.16 -7.90 1.96
CA VAL A 192 -14.87 -8.53 1.68
C VAL A 192 -15.00 -10.05 1.64
N ASN A 193 -15.74 -10.64 2.59
CA ASN A 193 -15.93 -12.09 2.63
C ASN A 193 -16.68 -12.60 1.39
N GLU A 194 -17.69 -11.86 0.91
CA GLU A 194 -18.42 -12.20 -0.32
C GLU A 194 -17.53 -12.09 -1.57
N LEU A 195 -16.70 -11.04 -1.67
CA LEU A 195 -15.76 -10.87 -2.77
C LEU A 195 -14.73 -12.02 -2.79
N ARG A 196 -14.14 -12.31 -1.64
CA ARG A 196 -13.10 -13.36 -1.53
C ARG A 196 -13.66 -14.77 -1.71
N ALA A 197 -14.90 -15.04 -1.33
CA ALA A 197 -15.59 -16.30 -1.62
C ALA A 197 -15.75 -16.52 -3.14
N LYS A 198 -15.90 -15.44 -3.89
CA LYS A 198 -15.96 -15.45 -5.37
C LYS A 198 -14.58 -15.31 -6.02
N LYS A 199 -13.49 -15.35 -5.26
CA LYS A 199 -12.11 -15.10 -5.71
C LYS A 199 -11.91 -13.73 -6.39
N GLN A 200 -12.77 -12.76 -6.08
CA GLN A 200 -12.65 -11.39 -6.57
C GLN A 200 -11.70 -10.58 -5.68
N LYS A 201 -10.98 -9.63 -6.30
CA LYS A 201 -10.10 -8.71 -5.58
C LYS A 201 -10.91 -7.73 -4.73
N THR A 202 -10.30 -7.28 -3.62
CA THR A 202 -10.89 -6.25 -2.75
C THR A 202 -10.26 -4.87 -2.98
N LEU A 203 -9.21 -4.79 -3.77
CA LEU A 203 -8.43 -3.58 -4.06
C LEU A 203 -8.71 -3.03 -5.46
N PRO A 204 -8.57 -1.72 -5.71
CA PRO A 204 -8.20 -0.67 -4.74
C PRO A 204 -9.35 -0.30 -3.80
N VAL A 205 -9.05 0.45 -2.73
CA VAL A 205 -10.04 0.96 -1.79
C VAL A 205 -9.99 2.49 -1.69
N ILE A 206 -11.04 3.10 -1.14
CA ILE A 206 -11.12 4.55 -0.96
C ILE A 206 -10.71 4.91 0.47
N LEU A 207 -9.82 5.88 0.63
CA LEU A 207 -9.26 6.29 1.93
C LEU A 207 -10.34 6.66 2.96
N LYS A 208 -11.43 7.28 2.52
CA LYS A 208 -12.59 7.56 3.37
C LYS A 208 -13.14 6.30 4.06
N ASN A 209 -13.16 5.17 3.35
CA ASN A 209 -13.66 3.92 3.91
C ASN A 209 -12.63 3.34 4.89
N GLU A 210 -11.33 3.45 4.58
CA GLU A 210 -10.26 3.05 5.49
C GLU A 210 -10.32 3.79 6.83
N ARG A 211 -10.56 5.10 6.83
CA ARG A 211 -10.73 5.88 8.07
C ARG A 211 -11.89 5.36 8.95
N ARG A 212 -12.87 4.68 8.37
CA ARG A 212 -14.04 4.16 9.09
C ARG A 212 -13.84 2.73 9.58
N SER A 213 -13.09 1.90 8.87
CA SER A 213 -13.01 0.46 9.12
C SER A 213 -11.61 -0.03 9.55
N ASN A 214 -10.57 0.75 9.32
CA ASN A 214 -9.20 0.37 9.65
C ASN A 214 -8.85 0.81 11.08
N VAL A 215 -8.72 -0.12 12.00
CA VAL A 215 -8.43 0.15 13.42
C VAL A 215 -7.09 0.87 13.63
N PHE A 216 -6.13 0.70 12.73
CA PHE A 216 -4.82 1.37 12.80
C PHE A 216 -4.89 2.87 12.48
N LEU A 217 -5.95 3.33 11.80
CA LEU A 217 -6.23 4.74 11.54
C LEU A 217 -7.16 5.36 12.60
N ARG A 218 -7.67 4.56 13.54
CA ARG A 218 -8.71 4.95 14.52
C ARG A 218 -8.20 4.97 15.95
N THR A 219 -6.91 5.15 16.15
CA THR A 219 -6.27 5.08 17.47
C THR A 219 -6.77 6.13 18.48
N ASP A 220 -7.48 7.17 18.03
CA ASP A 220 -8.16 8.17 18.86
C ASP A 220 -9.70 7.98 18.93
N ASP A 221 -10.20 6.90 18.34
CA ASP A 221 -11.62 6.57 18.38
C ASP A 221 -12.05 6.13 19.79
N HIS A 222 -13.18 6.66 20.25
CA HIS A 222 -13.68 6.41 21.61
C HIS A 222 -13.92 4.92 21.87
N ASP A 223 -14.56 4.21 20.94
CA ASP A 223 -14.92 2.81 21.11
C ASP A 223 -13.64 1.94 21.16
N LEU A 224 -12.62 2.29 20.36
CA LEU A 224 -11.32 1.62 20.40
C LEU A 224 -10.59 1.87 21.72
N ILE A 225 -10.60 3.11 22.22
CA ILE A 225 -9.99 3.47 23.50
C ILE A 225 -10.68 2.69 24.64
N GLU A 226 -12.01 2.63 24.65
CA GLU A 226 -12.78 1.88 25.64
C GLU A 226 -12.43 0.39 25.59
N GLU A 227 -12.37 -0.21 24.39
CA GLU A 227 -12.04 -1.63 24.23
C GLU A 227 -10.61 -1.94 24.72
N ILE A 228 -9.63 -1.14 24.34
CA ILE A 228 -8.23 -1.30 24.78
C ILE A 228 -8.13 -1.12 26.30
N SER A 229 -8.92 -0.20 26.91
CA SER A 229 -8.87 0.09 28.33
C SER A 229 -9.26 -1.10 29.23
N LYS A 230 -9.95 -2.09 28.67
CA LYS A 230 -10.29 -3.34 29.38
C LYS A 230 -9.06 -4.23 29.62
N GLU A 231 -8.04 -4.12 28.79
CA GLU A 231 -6.81 -4.92 28.88
C GLU A 231 -5.61 -4.11 29.40
N THR A 232 -5.55 -2.80 29.09
CA THR A 232 -4.38 -1.97 29.40
C THR A 232 -4.74 -0.47 29.43
N ASN A 233 -3.92 0.34 30.13
CA ASN A 233 -4.14 1.79 30.28
C ASN A 233 -3.16 2.59 29.39
N LEU A 234 -3.44 2.70 28.10
CA LEU A 234 -2.62 3.41 27.13
C LEU A 234 -3.21 4.79 26.84
N GLN A 235 -2.48 5.84 27.20
CA GLN A 235 -2.97 7.21 27.11
C GLN A 235 -2.74 7.87 25.74
N GLN A 236 -1.69 7.44 25.02
CA GLN A 236 -1.29 8.08 23.77
C GLN A 236 -1.70 7.23 22.54
N PRO A 237 -2.09 7.87 21.41
CA PRO A 237 -2.50 7.15 20.20
C PRO A 237 -1.43 6.22 19.65
N GLU A 238 -0.16 6.65 19.67
CA GLU A 238 0.97 5.82 19.22
C GLU A 238 1.18 4.57 20.09
N GLN A 239 0.88 4.66 21.38
CA GLN A 239 0.93 3.48 22.26
C GLN A 239 -0.19 2.49 21.93
N ARG A 240 -1.40 2.99 21.62
CA ARG A 240 -2.52 2.17 21.16
C ARG A 240 -2.23 1.54 19.81
N PHE A 241 -1.60 2.28 18.90
CA PHE A 241 -1.11 1.74 17.64
C PHE A 241 -0.10 0.60 17.86
N ALA A 242 0.90 0.80 18.72
CA ALA A 242 1.91 -0.22 19.05
C ALA A 242 1.27 -1.49 19.62
N TRP A 243 0.29 -1.33 20.50
CA TRP A 243 -0.48 -2.45 21.07
C TRP A 243 -1.25 -3.20 19.96
N LEU A 244 -1.97 -2.49 19.09
CA LEU A 244 -2.69 -3.08 17.94
C LEU A 244 -1.73 -3.87 17.03
N ARG A 245 -0.56 -3.28 16.70
CA ARG A 245 0.41 -3.95 15.84
C ARG A 245 0.94 -5.22 16.46
N SER A 246 1.33 -5.16 17.74
CA SER A 246 1.78 -6.35 18.50
C SER A 246 0.69 -7.42 18.56
N LYS A 247 -0.57 -7.03 18.81
CA LYS A 247 -1.71 -7.95 18.85
C LYS A 247 -1.95 -8.60 17.48
N LYS A 248 -1.84 -7.82 16.40
CA LYS A 248 -1.99 -8.33 15.03
C LYS A 248 -0.86 -9.29 14.63
N ASP A 249 0.37 -9.07 15.11
CA ASP A 249 1.51 -9.94 14.80
C ASP A 249 1.38 -11.33 15.44
N ASN A 250 0.54 -11.47 16.44
CA ASN A 250 0.23 -12.72 17.17
C ASN A 250 -1.16 -13.28 16.86
N PHE A 251 -1.91 -12.65 15.95
CA PHE A 251 -3.25 -13.06 15.51
C PHE A 251 -3.16 -14.05 14.35
#